data_806ce06a8ef102af9d228973dadb40ff
#
_entry.id   806ce06a8ef102af9d228973dadb40ff
#
_cell.length_a   1.000
_cell.length_b   1.000
_cell.length_c   1.000
_cell.angle_alpha   90.00
_cell.angle_beta   90.00
_cell.angle_gamma   90.00
#
_symmetry.space_group_name_H-M   'P 1'
#
loop_
_entity.id
_entity.type
_entity.pdbx_description
1 polymer ?
#
loop_
_entity_poly.entity_id
_entity_poly.type
_entity_poly.pdbx_seq_one_letter_code
_entity_poly.pdbx_strand_id
1 'polypeptide(L)'
;HEAKFIQKIVEELSLELRAINFNIDDKLVGMETRINDILASLGNDFDDVRMIGIKGIGGGGKTTLARAVFDQISFQFECRSFVENVREVSKASLFGLKTLQKKILFDVFREKDISIDSVYDGINMMRRRMPSIKVLLVLDDVDHIEQLEALAGEMKWFKPGSRIVITTRDEQVLVAHGVNSIHNVQLLLDEEAIRLFSRYAFGRVIPNTGYEELSRQVIRYAAGLPLTIRVLGSFLCGKSDLEWIDALERLKTIPLMETLKKLELSYISLEDDYKEIFLNVACILKGSSIAFAIKALESCKFHARNGLRVLEQKSLITIDRGLLGMHDHVEEMGMNIVRRSHPDNPEKQSRLWIYEELEDILTNDM
;
A
#
# COMPACT_ATOMS: atom_id res chain seq x y z
N HIS A 1 19.15 -9.64 42.59
CA HIS A 1 20.25 -8.93 41.92
C HIS A 1 20.64 -9.57 40.59
N GLU A 2 20.70 -10.91 40.51
CA GLU A 2 21.10 -11.67 39.31
C GLU A 2 20.14 -11.45 38.12
N ALA A 3 18.81 -11.50 38.34
CA ALA A 3 17.83 -11.30 37.29
C ALA A 3 17.91 -9.90 36.64
N LYS A 4 18.18 -8.84 37.44
CA LYS A 4 18.38 -7.48 36.91
C LYS A 4 19.71 -7.33 36.14
N PHE A 5 20.72 -8.10 36.54
CA PHE A 5 22.02 -8.09 35.85
C PHE A 5 21.94 -8.81 34.51
N ILE A 6 21.25 -9.98 34.47
CA ILE A 6 20.98 -10.71 33.25
C ILE A 6 20.12 -9.86 32.30
N GLN A 7 19.11 -9.18 32.81
CA GLN A 7 18.26 -8.30 32.01
C GLN A 7 19.06 -7.14 31.39
N LYS A 8 19.98 -6.55 32.13
CA LYS A 8 20.89 -5.49 31.65
C LYS A 8 21.86 -5.98 30.57
N ILE A 9 22.43 -7.18 30.74
CA ILE A 9 23.28 -7.82 29.73
C ILE A 9 22.48 -8.12 28.46
N VAL A 10 21.25 -8.64 28.59
CA VAL A 10 20.36 -8.89 27.45
C VAL A 10 20.00 -7.60 26.74
N GLU A 11 19.77 -6.51 27.47
CA GLU A 11 19.53 -5.17 26.89
C GLU A 11 20.78 -4.61 26.19
N GLU A 12 21.97 -4.73 26.79
CA GLU A 12 23.24 -4.28 26.19
C GLU A 12 23.61 -5.11 24.95
N LEU A 13 23.50 -6.44 25.02
CA LEU A 13 23.70 -7.33 23.86
C LEU A 13 22.66 -7.09 22.77
N SER A 14 21.41 -6.80 23.14
CA SER A 14 20.36 -6.43 22.19
C SER A 14 20.65 -5.08 21.53
N LEU A 15 21.24 -4.12 22.23
CA LEU A 15 21.68 -2.84 21.68
C LEU A 15 22.90 -3.01 20.75
N GLU A 16 23.86 -3.86 21.09
CA GLU A 16 25.00 -4.17 20.23
C GLU A 16 24.59 -4.97 18.99
N LEU A 17 23.70 -5.96 19.14
CA LEU A 17 23.09 -6.68 18.02
C LEU A 17 22.21 -5.77 17.15
N ARG A 18 21.58 -4.75 17.75
CA ARG A 18 20.94 -3.67 17.00
C ARG A 18 21.95 -2.92 16.12
N ALA A 19 23.09 -2.52 16.65
CA ALA A 19 24.13 -1.83 15.90
C ALA A 19 24.72 -2.69 14.77
N ILE A 20 24.75 -4.02 14.94
CA ILE A 20 25.23 -4.98 13.94
C ILE A 20 24.14 -5.34 12.92
N ASN A 21 22.87 -5.44 13.33
CA ASN A 21 21.72 -5.67 12.44
C ASN A 21 21.12 -4.36 11.87
N PHE A 22 21.57 -3.20 12.31
CA PHE A 22 21.23 -1.88 11.78
C PHE A 22 21.97 -1.52 10.47
N ASN A 23 22.45 -2.49 9.75
CA ASN A 23 22.33 -2.38 8.34
C ASN A 23 20.84 -2.51 8.00
N ILE A 24 20.06 -1.43 8.27
CA ILE A 24 18.85 -1.14 7.50
C ILE A 24 19.27 -1.46 6.09
N ASP A 25 18.67 -2.49 5.51
CA ASP A 25 18.99 -2.92 4.14
C ASP A 25 19.18 -1.62 3.37
N ASP A 26 20.39 -1.36 2.90
CA ASP A 26 20.74 -0.13 2.19
C ASP A 26 19.73 0.23 1.10
N LYS A 27 18.84 -0.70 0.77
CA LYS A 27 17.70 -0.56 -0.14
C LYS A 27 16.49 0.16 0.45
N LEU A 28 16.40 0.38 1.78
CA LEU A 28 15.27 1.06 2.42
C LEU A 28 15.48 2.59 2.43
N VAL A 29 15.23 3.21 1.30
CA VAL A 29 15.31 4.68 1.18
C VAL A 29 14.07 5.33 1.76
N GLY A 30 14.24 6.40 2.56
CA GLY A 30 13.15 7.20 3.11
C GLY A 30 12.31 6.49 4.18
N MET A 31 12.77 5.36 4.72
CA MET A 31 11.99 4.58 5.67
C MET A 31 12.18 5.00 7.14
N GLU A 32 13.28 5.66 7.49
CA GLU A 32 13.64 5.95 8.87
C GLU A 32 12.56 6.74 9.62
N THR A 33 12.15 7.88 9.08
CA THR A 33 11.10 8.72 9.68
C THR A 33 9.78 7.96 9.76
N ARG A 34 9.39 7.28 8.68
CA ARG A 34 8.14 6.51 8.59
C ARG A 34 8.11 5.34 9.59
N ILE A 35 9.23 4.68 9.80
CA ILE A 35 9.38 3.62 10.82
C ILE A 35 9.22 4.22 12.22
N ASN A 36 9.90 5.35 12.51
CA ASN A 36 9.83 5.99 13.81
C ASN A 36 8.40 6.44 14.15
N ASP A 37 7.63 6.95 13.19
CA ASP A 37 6.24 7.33 13.39
C ASP A 37 5.37 6.11 13.77
N ILE A 38 5.58 4.97 13.11
CA ILE A 38 4.89 3.71 13.43
C ILE A 38 5.30 3.23 14.82
N LEU A 39 6.59 3.24 15.14
CA LEU A 39 7.11 2.81 16.44
C LEU A 39 6.58 3.68 17.59
N ALA A 40 6.52 5.00 17.38
CA ALA A 40 5.93 5.91 18.35
C ALA A 40 4.47 5.56 18.65
N SER A 41 3.69 5.20 17.63
CA SER A 41 2.29 4.78 17.77
C SER A 41 2.12 3.41 18.41
N LEU A 42 3.06 2.47 18.15
CA LEU A 42 3.08 1.18 18.82
C LEU A 42 3.39 1.32 20.33
N GLY A 43 4.07 2.41 20.74
CA GLY A 43 4.40 2.71 22.11
C GLY A 43 5.31 1.66 22.76
N ASN A 44 5.94 2.08 23.87
CA ASN A 44 6.83 1.21 24.64
C ASN A 44 6.13 0.57 25.86
N ASP A 45 4.85 0.90 26.11
CA ASP A 45 4.08 0.32 27.22
C ASP A 45 3.72 -1.14 26.91
N PHE A 46 4.09 -2.02 27.84
CA PHE A 46 3.87 -3.45 27.71
C PHE A 46 2.56 -3.94 28.35
N ASP A 47 1.74 -3.01 28.85
CA ASP A 47 0.52 -3.34 29.59
C ASP A 47 -0.74 -3.33 28.75
N ASP A 48 -0.66 -2.93 27.47
CA ASP A 48 -1.77 -2.89 26.54
C ASP A 48 -1.55 -3.74 25.27
N VAL A 49 -2.62 -4.00 24.55
CA VAL A 49 -2.59 -4.57 23.20
C VAL A 49 -2.86 -3.43 22.23
N ARG A 50 -2.01 -3.23 21.22
CA ARG A 50 -2.22 -2.19 20.20
C ARG A 50 -2.35 -2.80 18.81
N MET A 51 -3.37 -2.33 18.10
CA MET A 51 -3.56 -2.57 16.67
C MET A 51 -3.34 -1.26 15.93
N ILE A 52 -2.47 -1.28 14.93
CA ILE A 52 -2.23 -0.14 14.05
C ILE A 52 -2.48 -0.51 12.60
N GLY A 53 -3.00 0.44 11.83
CA GLY A 53 -3.22 0.32 10.40
C GLY A 53 -2.20 1.14 9.61
N ILE A 54 -1.65 0.54 8.57
CA ILE A 54 -0.81 1.20 7.56
C ILE A 54 -1.59 1.21 6.25
N LYS A 55 -2.12 2.37 5.85
CA LYS A 55 -2.88 2.51 4.61
C LYS A 55 -2.10 3.25 3.53
N GLY A 56 -2.57 3.17 2.30
CA GLY A 56 -2.06 3.95 1.18
C GLY A 56 -2.23 3.26 -0.17
N ILE A 57 -1.86 3.96 -1.21
CA ILE A 57 -1.95 3.52 -2.60
C ILE A 57 -1.21 2.18 -2.87
N GLY A 58 -1.66 1.43 -3.87
CA GLY A 58 -0.95 0.25 -4.38
C GLY A 58 0.47 0.61 -4.84
N GLY A 59 1.47 -0.17 -4.42
CA GLY A 59 2.87 0.13 -4.77
C GLY A 59 3.54 1.23 -3.95
N GLY A 60 2.83 1.87 -2.99
CA GLY A 60 3.34 2.95 -2.14
C GLY A 60 4.32 2.52 -1.04
N GLY A 61 4.65 1.23 -0.90
CA GLY A 61 5.66 0.75 0.06
C GLY A 61 5.11 0.27 1.42
N LYS A 62 3.80 0.07 1.58
CA LYS A 62 3.19 -0.40 2.84
C LYS A 62 3.80 -1.68 3.39
N THR A 63 3.89 -2.72 2.55
CA THR A 63 4.51 -4.01 2.92
C THR A 63 5.97 -3.83 3.32
N THR A 64 6.71 -3.00 2.60
CA THR A 64 8.12 -2.69 2.89
C THR A 64 8.25 -2.02 4.26
N LEU A 65 7.39 -1.03 4.55
CA LEU A 65 7.36 -0.34 5.84
C LEU A 65 7.00 -1.31 6.98
N ALA A 66 5.95 -2.13 6.80
CA ALA A 66 5.54 -3.12 7.79
C ALA A 66 6.65 -4.16 8.05
N ARG A 67 7.37 -4.59 6.99
CA ARG A 67 8.51 -5.50 7.11
C ARG A 67 9.65 -4.86 7.88
N ALA A 68 10.02 -3.62 7.57
CA ALA A 68 11.08 -2.89 8.26
C ALA A 68 10.76 -2.69 9.75
N VAL A 69 9.51 -2.34 10.09
CA VAL A 69 9.04 -2.26 11.48
C VAL A 69 9.13 -3.63 12.16
N PHE A 70 8.64 -4.68 11.49
CA PHE A 70 8.68 -6.04 12.02
C PHE A 70 10.11 -6.49 12.34
N ASP A 71 11.04 -6.30 11.40
CA ASP A 71 12.43 -6.70 11.56
C ASP A 71 13.09 -5.92 12.72
N GLN A 72 12.75 -4.63 12.89
CA GLN A 72 13.32 -3.77 13.91
C GLN A 72 12.87 -4.13 15.33
N ILE A 73 11.62 -4.59 15.54
CA ILE A 73 11.09 -4.83 16.89
C ILE A 73 10.80 -6.29 17.22
N SER A 74 10.90 -7.19 16.25
CA SER A 74 10.49 -8.61 16.40
C SER A 74 11.17 -9.34 17.56
N PHE A 75 12.40 -8.97 17.90
CA PHE A 75 13.17 -9.55 19.01
C PHE A 75 12.61 -9.22 20.42
N GLN A 76 11.71 -8.21 20.54
CA GLN A 76 11.07 -7.81 21.79
C GLN A 76 9.86 -8.70 22.16
N PHE A 77 9.47 -9.61 21.28
CA PHE A 77 8.29 -10.44 21.41
C PHE A 77 8.66 -11.92 21.59
N GLU A 78 7.89 -12.61 22.42
CA GLU A 78 8.07 -14.03 22.66
C GLU A 78 7.86 -14.83 21.36
N CYS A 79 6.86 -14.45 20.57
CA CYS A 79 6.59 -15.02 19.26
C CYS A 79 6.23 -13.95 18.24
N ARG A 80 6.38 -14.29 16.97
CA ARG A 80 6.16 -13.37 15.85
C ARG A 80 5.62 -14.09 14.63
N SER A 81 4.71 -13.45 13.90
CA SER A 81 4.20 -13.93 12.63
C SER A 81 4.04 -12.77 11.64
N PHE A 82 4.56 -12.96 10.44
CA PHE A 82 4.33 -12.06 9.31
C PHE A 82 3.53 -12.82 8.25
N VAL A 83 2.28 -12.40 8.07
CA VAL A 83 1.32 -13.02 7.15
C VAL A 83 1.21 -12.17 5.91
N GLU A 84 1.89 -12.58 4.84
CA GLU A 84 1.91 -11.88 3.56
C GLU A 84 0.67 -12.19 2.72
N ASN A 85 0.28 -11.21 1.89
CA ASN A 85 -0.73 -11.38 0.84
C ASN A 85 -2.07 -11.95 1.35
N VAL A 86 -2.57 -11.45 2.49
CA VAL A 86 -3.82 -11.93 3.11
C VAL A 86 -4.97 -11.94 2.10
N ARG A 87 -5.11 -10.88 1.31
CA ARG A 87 -6.12 -10.76 0.25
C ARG A 87 -6.04 -11.88 -0.77
N GLU A 88 -4.86 -12.14 -1.32
CA GLU A 88 -4.70 -13.15 -2.37
C GLU A 88 -4.93 -14.56 -1.82
N VAL A 89 -4.34 -14.87 -0.68
CA VAL A 89 -4.46 -16.20 -0.06
C VAL A 89 -5.90 -16.47 0.36
N SER A 90 -6.60 -15.49 0.95
CA SER A 90 -7.99 -15.67 1.39
C SER A 90 -8.95 -15.91 0.23
N LYS A 91 -8.68 -15.32 -0.96
CA LYS A 91 -9.51 -15.47 -2.18
C LYS A 91 -9.13 -16.67 -3.04
N ALA A 92 -7.93 -17.22 -2.88
CA ALA A 92 -7.44 -18.31 -3.73
C ALA A 92 -8.22 -19.61 -3.57
N SER A 93 -8.85 -19.84 -2.42
CA SER A 93 -9.65 -21.06 -2.16
C SER A 93 -10.62 -20.84 -1.01
N LEU A 94 -11.63 -21.74 -0.92
CA LEU A 94 -12.56 -21.82 0.22
C LEU A 94 -11.83 -22.07 1.56
N PHE A 95 -10.58 -22.50 1.52
CA PHE A 95 -9.76 -22.79 2.70
C PHE A 95 -8.73 -21.68 2.98
N GLY A 96 -8.72 -20.59 2.24
CA GLY A 96 -7.71 -19.53 2.33
C GLY A 96 -7.56 -18.97 3.74
N LEU A 97 -8.65 -18.60 4.40
CA LEU A 97 -8.62 -18.11 5.79
C LEU A 97 -8.09 -19.17 6.78
N LYS A 98 -8.48 -20.44 6.62
CA LYS A 98 -7.94 -21.54 7.45
C LYS A 98 -6.42 -21.71 7.27
N THR A 99 -5.95 -21.52 6.04
CA THR A 99 -4.51 -21.60 5.73
C THR A 99 -3.75 -20.49 6.45
N LEU A 100 -4.29 -19.28 6.45
CA LEU A 100 -3.71 -18.13 7.16
C LEU A 100 -3.73 -18.35 8.69
N GLN A 101 -4.84 -18.85 9.24
CA GLN A 101 -4.93 -19.19 10.66
C GLN A 101 -3.90 -20.27 11.06
N LYS A 102 -3.76 -21.32 10.26
CA LYS A 102 -2.73 -22.37 10.49
C LYS A 102 -1.32 -21.78 10.47
N LYS A 103 -1.04 -20.88 9.53
CA LYS A 103 0.26 -20.20 9.47
C LYS A 103 0.54 -19.42 10.76
N ILE A 104 -0.42 -18.60 11.23
CA ILE A 104 -0.25 -17.82 12.46
C ILE A 104 0.00 -18.75 13.65
N LEU A 105 -0.84 -19.77 13.82
CA LEU A 105 -0.71 -20.73 14.93
C LEU A 105 0.62 -21.49 14.88
N PHE A 106 1.05 -21.91 13.68
CA PHE A 106 2.36 -22.53 13.50
C PHE A 106 3.51 -21.57 13.85
N ASP A 107 3.47 -20.34 13.37
CA ASP A 107 4.52 -19.34 13.65
C ASP A 107 4.64 -19.06 15.15
N VAL A 108 3.50 -19.00 15.86
CA VAL A 108 3.43 -18.64 17.28
C VAL A 108 3.73 -19.83 18.17
N PHE A 109 3.16 -21.01 17.93
CA PHE A 109 3.24 -22.16 18.84
C PHE A 109 4.21 -23.26 18.39
N ARG A 110 4.75 -23.15 17.15
CA ARG A 110 5.70 -24.12 16.58
C ARG A 110 5.17 -25.55 16.48
N GLU A 111 3.86 -25.73 16.52
CA GLU A 111 3.21 -27.04 16.40
C GLU A 111 2.94 -27.35 14.92
N LYS A 112 3.41 -28.53 14.45
CA LYS A 112 3.29 -28.93 13.04
C LYS A 112 1.91 -29.49 12.70
N ASP A 113 1.26 -30.16 13.64
CA ASP A 113 0.03 -30.94 13.39
C ASP A 113 -1.24 -30.20 13.90
N ILE A 114 -1.33 -28.89 13.65
CA ILE A 114 -2.53 -28.13 14.01
C ILE A 114 -3.65 -28.47 13.02
N SER A 115 -4.66 -29.22 13.50
CA SER A 115 -5.89 -29.43 12.74
C SER A 115 -6.87 -28.30 13.01
N ILE A 116 -7.38 -27.70 11.93
CA ILE A 116 -8.45 -26.70 11.94
C ILE A 116 -9.49 -27.17 10.92
N ASP A 117 -10.69 -27.52 11.41
CA ASP A 117 -11.74 -28.06 10.55
C ASP A 117 -12.56 -26.92 9.89
N SER A 118 -12.73 -25.81 10.59
CA SER A 118 -13.42 -24.61 10.10
C SER A 118 -12.70 -23.32 10.48
N VAL A 119 -13.04 -22.20 9.83
CA VAL A 119 -12.56 -20.87 10.22
C VAL A 119 -12.94 -20.57 11.67
N TYR A 120 -14.12 -20.98 12.10
CA TYR A 120 -14.59 -20.79 13.48
C TYR A 120 -13.74 -21.56 14.50
N ASP A 121 -13.31 -22.79 14.19
CA ASP A 121 -12.39 -23.54 15.04
C ASP A 121 -11.04 -22.86 15.17
N GLY A 122 -10.54 -22.32 14.05
CA GLY A 122 -9.33 -21.50 14.05
C GLY A 122 -9.46 -20.27 14.97
N ILE A 123 -10.56 -19.53 14.87
CA ILE A 123 -10.88 -18.40 15.75
C ILE A 123 -10.87 -18.84 17.22
N ASN A 124 -11.58 -19.91 17.55
CA ASN A 124 -11.65 -20.41 18.92
C ASN A 124 -10.27 -20.86 19.45
N MET A 125 -9.45 -21.48 18.61
CA MET A 125 -8.11 -21.90 18.97
C MET A 125 -7.21 -20.68 19.23
N MET A 126 -7.23 -19.68 18.36
CA MET A 126 -6.48 -18.44 18.53
C MET A 126 -6.92 -17.71 19.81
N ARG A 127 -8.24 -17.55 20.02
CA ARG A 127 -8.82 -16.90 21.18
C ARG A 127 -8.44 -17.55 22.52
N ARG A 128 -8.26 -18.86 22.54
CA ARG A 128 -7.87 -19.60 23.76
C ARG A 128 -6.36 -19.58 24.02
N ARG A 129 -5.54 -19.53 22.97
CA ARG A 129 -4.09 -19.75 23.09
C ARG A 129 -3.27 -18.44 23.05
N MET A 130 -3.68 -17.44 22.25
CA MET A 130 -2.95 -16.18 22.13
C MET A 130 -2.81 -15.37 23.42
N PRO A 131 -3.78 -15.43 24.41
CA PRO A 131 -3.62 -14.69 25.66
C PRO A 131 -2.44 -15.15 26.51
N SER A 132 -1.84 -16.31 26.22
CA SER A 132 -0.70 -16.85 26.99
C SER A 132 0.66 -16.32 26.55
N ILE A 133 0.76 -15.68 25.38
CA ILE A 133 2.04 -15.36 24.75
C ILE A 133 2.05 -13.94 24.15
N LYS A 134 3.13 -13.19 24.35
CA LYS A 134 3.33 -11.86 23.78
C LYS A 134 3.74 -12.00 22.32
N VAL A 135 2.91 -11.51 21.40
CA VAL A 135 3.09 -11.70 19.97
C VAL A 135 3.23 -10.38 19.20
N LEU A 136 4.11 -10.36 18.20
CA LEU A 136 4.09 -9.40 17.10
C LEU A 136 3.45 -10.07 15.88
N LEU A 137 2.29 -9.58 15.49
CA LEU A 137 1.54 -10.08 14.33
C LEU A 137 1.48 -8.99 13.25
N VAL A 138 1.88 -9.33 12.03
CA VAL A 138 1.68 -8.47 10.86
C VAL A 138 0.75 -9.17 9.88
N LEU A 139 -0.33 -8.48 9.49
CA LEU A 139 -1.29 -8.91 8.47
C LEU A 139 -1.14 -8.00 7.26
N ASP A 140 -0.57 -8.51 6.17
CA ASP A 140 -0.23 -7.70 4.99
C ASP A 140 -1.27 -7.82 3.86
N ASP A 141 -1.61 -6.68 3.26
CA ASP A 141 -2.57 -6.52 2.15
C ASP A 141 -3.99 -7.05 2.49
N VAL A 142 -4.53 -6.65 3.64
CA VAL A 142 -5.91 -6.92 4.05
C VAL A 142 -6.87 -6.06 3.22
N ASP A 143 -7.98 -6.64 2.72
CA ASP A 143 -8.99 -5.91 1.93
C ASP A 143 -10.44 -6.17 2.33
N HIS A 144 -10.68 -6.99 3.35
CA HIS A 144 -12.02 -7.31 3.83
C HIS A 144 -12.06 -7.49 5.35
N ILE A 145 -13.16 -7.06 5.98
CA ILE A 145 -13.33 -7.12 7.44
C ILE A 145 -13.28 -8.55 7.97
N GLU A 146 -13.87 -9.52 7.26
CA GLU A 146 -13.87 -10.94 7.65
C GLU A 146 -12.46 -11.51 7.81
N GLN A 147 -11.48 -10.98 7.08
CA GLN A 147 -10.08 -11.39 7.23
C GLN A 147 -9.56 -10.97 8.62
N LEU A 148 -9.86 -9.75 9.07
CA LEU A 148 -9.48 -9.28 10.40
C LEU A 148 -10.22 -10.03 11.50
N GLU A 149 -11.53 -10.23 11.35
CA GLU A 149 -12.34 -11.00 12.30
C GLU A 149 -11.81 -12.44 12.46
N ALA A 150 -11.34 -13.05 11.37
CA ALA A 150 -10.81 -14.41 11.40
C ALA A 150 -9.37 -14.51 11.93
N LEU A 151 -8.53 -13.47 11.79
CA LEU A 151 -7.08 -13.54 12.05
C LEU A 151 -6.64 -12.73 13.28
N ALA A 152 -7.37 -11.67 13.63
CA ALA A 152 -7.05 -10.77 14.75
C ALA A 152 -8.33 -10.09 15.30
N GLY A 153 -9.41 -10.84 15.50
CA GLY A 153 -10.76 -10.33 15.68
C GLY A 153 -10.93 -9.32 16.82
N GLU A 154 -10.32 -9.54 17.98
CA GLU A 154 -10.46 -8.65 19.12
C GLU A 154 -9.14 -8.50 19.89
N MET A 155 -8.85 -7.31 20.43
CA MET A 155 -7.64 -7.07 21.23
C MET A 155 -7.52 -8.04 22.41
N LYS A 156 -8.67 -8.42 23.04
CA LYS A 156 -8.69 -9.37 24.17
C LYS A 156 -8.23 -10.79 23.82
N TRP A 157 -8.03 -11.13 22.54
CA TRP A 157 -7.44 -12.41 22.16
C TRP A 157 -5.93 -12.44 22.45
N PHE A 158 -5.29 -11.31 22.65
CA PHE A 158 -3.85 -11.20 22.75
C PHE A 158 -3.41 -10.89 24.18
N LYS A 159 -2.24 -11.39 24.55
CA LYS A 159 -1.59 -11.04 25.81
C LYS A 159 -1.23 -9.54 25.82
N PRO A 160 -1.40 -8.83 26.95
CA PRO A 160 -0.88 -7.49 27.11
C PRO A 160 0.57 -7.38 26.66
N GLY A 161 0.91 -6.30 25.98
CA GLY A 161 2.20 -6.09 25.33
C GLY A 161 2.28 -6.61 23.89
N SER A 162 1.28 -7.32 23.39
CA SER A 162 1.24 -7.72 21.98
C SER A 162 0.99 -6.53 21.06
N ARG A 163 1.51 -6.61 19.83
CA ARG A 163 1.36 -5.59 18.78
C ARG A 163 0.88 -6.22 17.49
N ILE A 164 -0.13 -5.62 16.89
CA ILE A 164 -0.71 -6.05 15.63
C ILE A 164 -0.57 -4.92 14.61
N VAL A 165 0.06 -5.19 13.48
CA VAL A 165 0.24 -4.25 12.36
C VAL A 165 -0.53 -4.76 11.17
N ILE A 166 -1.39 -3.93 10.61
CA ILE A 166 -2.27 -4.29 9.49
C ILE A 166 -1.96 -3.37 8.32
N THR A 167 -1.62 -3.92 7.16
CA THR A 167 -1.51 -3.11 5.95
C THR A 167 -2.74 -3.28 5.06
N THR A 168 -3.21 -2.18 4.50
CA THR A 168 -4.39 -2.18 3.63
C THR A 168 -4.34 -1.04 2.61
N ARG A 169 -5.14 -1.17 1.56
CA ARG A 169 -5.48 -0.08 0.62
C ARG A 169 -6.82 0.58 0.96
N ASP A 170 -7.59 -0.03 1.85
CA ASP A 170 -8.94 0.39 2.21
C ASP A 170 -9.01 0.75 3.70
N GLU A 171 -9.06 2.05 3.98
CA GLU A 171 -9.18 2.57 5.35
C GLU A 171 -10.42 2.08 6.07
N GLN A 172 -11.53 1.87 5.31
CA GLN A 172 -12.81 1.47 5.91
C GLN A 172 -12.70 0.13 6.63
N VAL A 173 -11.86 -0.78 6.14
CA VAL A 173 -11.61 -2.08 6.80
C VAL A 173 -11.00 -1.90 8.19
N LEU A 174 -10.09 -0.93 8.35
CA LEU A 174 -9.48 -0.60 9.64
C LEU A 174 -10.48 0.07 10.58
N VAL A 175 -11.23 1.04 10.07
CA VAL A 175 -12.25 1.79 10.84
C VAL A 175 -13.36 0.85 11.32
N ALA A 176 -13.86 -0.02 10.44
CA ALA A 176 -14.90 -1.00 10.78
C ALA A 176 -14.43 -2.01 11.83
N HIS A 177 -13.14 -2.34 11.85
CA HIS A 177 -12.54 -3.23 12.85
C HIS A 177 -12.20 -2.52 14.18
N GLY A 178 -12.36 -1.21 14.26
CA GLY A 178 -12.05 -0.43 15.46
C GLY A 178 -10.56 -0.12 15.65
N VAL A 179 -9.77 -0.12 14.58
CA VAL A 179 -8.36 0.30 14.62
C VAL A 179 -8.30 1.82 14.72
N ASN A 180 -7.80 2.34 15.84
CA ASN A 180 -7.80 3.78 16.12
C ASN A 180 -6.55 4.51 15.61
N SER A 181 -5.42 3.82 15.46
CA SER A 181 -4.18 4.40 14.95
C SER A 181 -3.96 3.98 13.51
N ILE A 182 -4.21 4.91 12.58
CA ILE A 182 -4.10 4.66 11.13
C ILE A 182 -3.07 5.62 10.54
N HIS A 183 -2.04 5.05 9.92
CA HIS A 183 -0.96 5.77 9.27
C HIS A 183 -1.09 5.69 7.76
N ASN A 184 -1.09 6.86 7.11
CA ASN A 184 -1.04 6.94 5.66
C ASN A 184 0.42 6.95 5.19
N VAL A 185 0.81 5.97 4.38
CA VAL A 185 2.18 5.92 3.83
C VAL A 185 2.37 7.06 2.84
N GLN A 186 3.25 7.98 3.20
CA GLN A 186 3.67 9.07 2.34
C GLN A 186 4.53 8.53 1.18
N LEU A 187 4.33 9.05 -0.01
CA LEU A 187 5.18 8.76 -1.16
C LEU A 187 6.59 9.33 -0.95
N LEU A 188 7.53 8.86 -1.77
CA LEU A 188 8.92 9.32 -1.67
C LEU A 188 9.05 10.77 -2.12
N LEU A 189 9.81 11.55 -1.37
CA LEU A 189 10.25 12.87 -1.81
C LEU A 189 11.27 12.73 -2.95
N ASP A 190 11.49 13.78 -3.73
CA ASP A 190 12.38 13.75 -4.90
C ASP A 190 13.80 13.27 -4.55
N GLU A 191 14.34 13.68 -3.41
CA GLU A 191 15.66 13.23 -2.93
C GLU A 191 15.68 11.74 -2.55
N GLU A 192 14.60 11.24 -1.97
CA GLU A 192 14.44 9.82 -1.66
C GLU A 192 14.24 9.02 -2.95
N ALA A 193 13.40 9.54 -3.85
CA ALA A 193 13.09 8.92 -5.13
C ALA A 193 14.33 8.76 -6.02
N ILE A 194 15.17 9.80 -6.13
CA ILE A 194 16.41 9.74 -6.91
C ILE A 194 17.40 8.73 -6.32
N ARG A 195 17.49 8.64 -4.99
CA ARG A 195 18.35 7.65 -4.32
C ARG A 195 17.88 6.22 -4.59
N LEU A 196 16.57 5.97 -4.47
CA LEU A 196 15.97 4.66 -4.75
C LEU A 196 16.17 4.29 -6.23
N PHE A 197 15.86 5.20 -7.14
CA PHE A 197 16.04 5.00 -8.57
C PHE A 197 17.48 4.66 -8.93
N SER A 198 18.43 5.46 -8.45
CA SER A 198 19.85 5.30 -8.75
C SER A 198 20.39 3.93 -8.30
N ARG A 199 19.89 3.38 -7.21
CA ARG A 199 20.24 2.03 -6.76
C ARG A 199 19.84 0.94 -7.76
N TYR A 200 18.62 1.08 -8.32
CA TYR A 200 18.16 0.10 -9.32
C TYR A 200 18.77 0.32 -10.70
N ALA A 201 18.99 1.56 -11.11
CA ALA A 201 19.53 1.90 -12.42
C ALA A 201 21.06 1.77 -12.50
N PHE A 202 21.78 2.13 -11.42
CA PHE A 202 23.24 2.26 -11.44
C PHE A 202 23.96 1.45 -10.35
N GLY A 203 23.23 0.79 -9.44
CA GLY A 203 23.81 0.08 -8.29
C GLY A 203 24.43 0.99 -7.22
N ARG A 204 24.15 2.30 -7.24
CA ARG A 204 24.66 3.32 -6.32
C ARG A 204 23.57 4.32 -5.93
N VAL A 205 23.81 5.17 -4.94
CA VAL A 205 22.80 6.10 -4.38
C VAL A 205 22.64 7.41 -5.16
N ILE A 206 23.49 7.66 -6.16
CA ILE A 206 23.49 8.85 -7.01
C ILE A 206 23.50 8.44 -8.48
N PRO A 207 22.96 9.26 -9.38
CA PRO A 207 23.04 9.01 -10.82
C PRO A 207 24.47 8.96 -11.32
N ASN A 208 24.69 8.25 -12.43
CA ASN A 208 25.95 8.33 -13.18
C ASN A 208 26.09 9.72 -13.83
N THR A 209 27.34 10.16 -13.99
CA THR A 209 27.65 11.40 -14.69
C THR A 209 27.04 11.39 -16.11
N GLY A 210 26.30 12.45 -16.45
CA GLY A 210 25.58 12.60 -17.71
C GLY A 210 24.14 12.06 -17.70
N TYR A 211 23.71 11.34 -16.65
CA TYR A 211 22.34 10.81 -16.53
C TYR A 211 21.48 11.58 -15.52
N GLU A 212 21.98 12.69 -14.95
CA GLU A 212 21.29 13.41 -13.88
C GLU A 212 19.94 13.96 -14.34
N GLU A 213 19.88 14.59 -15.53
CA GLU A 213 18.65 15.17 -16.05
C GLU A 213 17.65 14.08 -16.49
N LEU A 214 18.11 13.03 -17.15
CA LEU A 214 17.27 11.90 -17.52
C LEU A 214 16.70 11.21 -16.27
N SER A 215 17.51 11.07 -15.22
CA SER A 215 17.05 10.53 -13.93
C SER A 215 15.96 11.41 -13.30
N ARG A 216 16.10 12.75 -13.35
CA ARG A 216 15.03 13.68 -12.88
C ARG A 216 13.75 13.53 -13.68
N GLN A 217 13.83 13.31 -14.99
CA GLN A 217 12.63 13.08 -15.82
C GLN A 217 11.92 11.79 -15.41
N VAL A 218 12.67 10.70 -15.15
CA VAL A 218 12.11 9.45 -14.62
C VAL A 218 11.42 9.68 -13.29
N ILE A 219 12.04 10.44 -12.36
CA ILE A 219 11.45 10.72 -11.04
C ILE A 219 10.18 11.55 -11.14
N ARG A 220 10.15 12.55 -12.03
CA ARG A 220 8.93 13.34 -12.31
C ARG A 220 7.79 12.43 -12.80
N TYR A 221 8.06 11.54 -13.76
CA TYR A 221 7.06 10.57 -14.22
C TYR A 221 6.61 9.63 -13.10
N ALA A 222 7.54 9.14 -12.27
CA ALA A 222 7.23 8.22 -11.18
C ALA A 222 6.40 8.87 -10.04
N ALA A 223 6.38 10.20 -9.95
CA ALA A 223 5.59 10.98 -8.97
C ALA A 223 5.72 10.44 -7.53
N GLY A 224 6.94 10.03 -7.13
CA GLY A 224 7.25 9.50 -5.81
C GLY A 224 6.75 8.07 -5.53
N LEU A 225 6.15 7.37 -6.50
CA LEU A 225 5.63 6.01 -6.29
C LEU A 225 6.78 4.97 -6.33
N PRO A 226 7.11 4.29 -5.19
CA PRO A 226 8.25 3.39 -5.11
C PRO A 226 8.22 2.25 -6.13
N LEU A 227 7.03 1.71 -6.42
CA LEU A 227 6.86 0.66 -7.43
C LEU A 227 7.34 1.12 -8.80
N THR A 228 6.87 2.29 -9.27
CA THR A 228 7.25 2.85 -10.58
C THR A 228 8.74 3.14 -10.64
N ILE A 229 9.30 3.72 -9.58
CA ILE A 229 10.73 4.03 -9.48
C ILE A 229 11.57 2.76 -9.62
N ARG A 230 11.20 1.69 -8.92
CA ARG A 230 11.88 0.39 -8.98
C ARG A 230 11.80 -0.24 -10.38
N VAL A 231 10.60 -0.25 -10.96
CA VAL A 231 10.37 -0.86 -12.28
C VAL A 231 11.17 -0.12 -13.35
N LEU A 232 11.12 1.22 -13.37
CA LEU A 232 11.87 2.03 -14.32
C LEU A 232 13.37 1.94 -14.09
N GLY A 233 13.84 1.97 -12.84
CA GLY A 233 15.26 1.81 -12.53
C GLY A 233 15.81 0.48 -13.02
N SER A 234 15.08 -0.61 -12.79
CA SER A 234 15.47 -1.94 -13.28
C SER A 234 15.40 -2.02 -14.81
N PHE A 235 14.40 -1.42 -15.45
CA PHE A 235 14.22 -1.42 -16.90
C PHE A 235 15.32 -0.63 -17.62
N LEU A 236 15.75 0.50 -17.04
CA LEU A 236 16.76 1.39 -17.63
C LEU A 236 18.19 0.99 -17.28
N CYS A 237 18.38 0.06 -16.36
CA CYS A 237 19.71 -0.43 -15.97
C CYS A 237 20.48 -0.98 -17.16
N GLY A 238 21.72 -0.51 -17.35
CA GLY A 238 22.63 -0.96 -18.42
C GLY A 238 22.29 -0.44 -19.82
N LYS A 239 21.28 0.42 -19.97
CA LYS A 239 20.91 1.03 -21.25
C LYS A 239 21.71 2.32 -21.52
N SER A 240 21.87 2.63 -22.80
CA SER A 240 22.46 3.88 -23.27
C SER A 240 21.53 5.08 -23.06
N ASP A 241 22.08 6.29 -23.10
CA ASP A 241 21.34 7.56 -23.04
C ASP A 241 20.26 7.67 -24.12
N LEU A 242 20.52 7.23 -25.35
CA LEU A 242 19.54 7.21 -26.44
C LEU A 242 18.37 6.29 -26.14
N GLU A 243 18.63 5.10 -25.59
CA GLU A 243 17.56 4.18 -25.17
C GLU A 243 16.75 4.72 -24.01
N TRP A 244 17.35 5.52 -23.11
CA TRP A 244 16.63 6.21 -22.03
C TRP A 244 15.70 7.28 -22.61
N ILE A 245 16.19 8.08 -23.55
CA ILE A 245 15.38 9.13 -24.21
C ILE A 245 14.18 8.48 -24.91
N ASP A 246 14.39 7.43 -25.70
CA ASP A 246 13.31 6.70 -26.37
C ASP A 246 12.28 6.12 -25.38
N ALA A 247 12.76 5.53 -24.30
CA ALA A 247 11.91 5.00 -23.26
C ALA A 247 11.04 6.09 -22.59
N LEU A 248 11.63 7.25 -22.30
CA LEU A 248 10.91 8.40 -21.71
C LEU A 248 9.89 8.99 -22.68
N GLU A 249 10.23 9.11 -23.97
CA GLU A 249 9.27 9.56 -25.00
C GLU A 249 8.09 8.58 -25.12
N ARG A 250 8.38 7.28 -25.12
CA ARG A 250 7.33 6.25 -25.14
C ARG A 250 6.39 6.38 -23.96
N LEU A 251 6.89 6.66 -22.75
CA LEU A 251 6.06 6.80 -21.54
C LEU A 251 5.07 7.97 -21.61
N LYS A 252 5.28 8.96 -22.48
CA LYS A 252 4.31 10.07 -22.69
C LYS A 252 3.01 9.60 -23.32
N THR A 253 3.04 8.51 -24.08
CA THR A 253 1.89 7.99 -24.83
C THR A 253 1.45 6.60 -24.37
N ILE A 254 2.38 5.76 -23.92
CA ILE A 254 2.13 4.38 -23.52
C ILE A 254 2.52 4.21 -22.05
N PRO A 255 1.54 4.08 -21.16
CA PRO A 255 1.79 3.99 -19.73
C PRO A 255 2.50 2.70 -19.31
N LEU A 256 3.10 2.73 -18.13
CA LEU A 256 3.81 1.60 -17.54
C LEU A 256 2.83 0.54 -17.02
N MET A 257 2.52 -0.45 -17.84
CA MET A 257 1.48 -1.45 -17.57
C MET A 257 1.68 -2.24 -16.27
N GLU A 258 2.91 -2.46 -15.82
CA GLU A 258 3.17 -3.14 -14.55
C GLU A 258 2.65 -2.33 -13.36
N THR A 259 2.87 -1.01 -13.37
CA THR A 259 2.35 -0.09 -12.37
C THR A 259 0.81 -0.05 -12.44
N LEU A 260 0.23 0.14 -13.63
CA LEU A 260 -1.21 0.24 -13.79
C LEU A 260 -1.94 -1.00 -13.30
N LYS A 261 -1.48 -2.22 -13.62
CA LYS A 261 -2.07 -3.48 -13.15
C LYS A 261 -2.11 -3.58 -11.62
N LYS A 262 -1.08 -3.11 -10.92
CA LYS A 262 -1.07 -3.10 -9.44
C LYS A 262 -2.07 -2.10 -8.85
N LEU A 263 -2.24 -0.95 -9.48
CA LEU A 263 -3.21 0.07 -9.06
C LEU A 263 -4.64 -0.36 -9.36
N GLU A 264 -4.87 -0.98 -10.51
CA GLU A 264 -6.18 -1.43 -10.99
C GLU A 264 -6.88 -2.41 -10.03
N LEU A 265 -6.14 -3.12 -9.19
CA LEU A 265 -6.72 -3.99 -8.16
C LEU A 265 -7.65 -3.23 -7.18
N SER A 266 -7.36 -1.96 -6.89
CA SER A 266 -8.22 -1.13 -6.06
C SER A 266 -9.48 -0.67 -6.81
N TYR A 267 -9.38 -0.38 -8.11
CA TYR A 267 -10.51 -0.06 -8.98
C TYR A 267 -11.45 -1.27 -9.18
N ILE A 268 -10.91 -2.45 -9.45
CA ILE A 268 -11.69 -3.69 -9.66
C ILE A 268 -12.55 -4.01 -8.43
N SER A 269 -12.08 -3.66 -7.23
CA SER A 269 -12.81 -3.91 -5.98
C SER A 269 -13.96 -2.92 -5.72
N LEU A 270 -14.16 -1.92 -6.58
CA LEU A 270 -15.28 -0.97 -6.49
C LEU A 270 -16.57 -1.59 -7.02
N GLU A 271 -17.70 -1.14 -6.45
CA GLU A 271 -19.02 -1.33 -7.05
C GLU A 271 -19.14 -0.51 -8.33
N ASP A 272 -20.06 -0.89 -9.22
CA ASP A 272 -20.09 -0.34 -10.58
C ASP A 272 -20.39 1.17 -10.61
N ASP A 273 -21.24 1.68 -9.73
CA ASP A 273 -21.52 3.11 -9.61
C ASP A 273 -20.27 3.90 -9.12
N TYR A 274 -19.47 3.33 -8.22
CA TYR A 274 -18.22 3.95 -7.76
C TYR A 274 -17.13 3.87 -8.83
N LYS A 275 -17.11 2.84 -9.69
CA LYS A 275 -16.24 2.80 -10.86
C LYS A 275 -16.52 3.95 -11.80
N GLU A 276 -17.82 4.24 -12.05
CA GLU A 276 -18.24 5.36 -12.90
C GLU A 276 -17.82 6.71 -12.29
N ILE A 277 -18.01 6.91 -10.97
CA ILE A 277 -17.54 8.12 -10.27
C ILE A 277 -16.02 8.24 -10.39
N PHE A 278 -15.28 7.14 -10.18
CA PHE A 278 -13.82 7.12 -10.31
C PHE A 278 -13.36 7.57 -11.71
N LEU A 279 -13.96 7.03 -12.78
CA LEU A 279 -13.58 7.40 -14.14
C LEU A 279 -13.93 8.86 -14.45
N ASN A 280 -15.03 9.39 -13.92
CA ASN A 280 -15.34 10.84 -14.04
C ASN A 280 -14.30 11.70 -13.33
N VAL A 281 -13.82 11.28 -12.16
CA VAL A 281 -12.76 12.00 -11.47
C VAL A 281 -11.46 11.94 -12.27
N ALA A 282 -11.05 10.77 -12.73
CA ALA A 282 -9.79 10.58 -13.45
C ALA A 282 -9.73 11.34 -14.77
N CYS A 283 -10.83 11.36 -15.53
CA CYS A 283 -10.83 11.94 -16.86
C CYS A 283 -11.22 13.44 -16.89
N ILE A 284 -11.99 13.93 -15.90
CA ILE A 284 -12.64 15.25 -16.01
C ILE A 284 -12.51 16.10 -14.75
N LEU A 285 -12.66 15.51 -13.55
CA LEU A 285 -12.87 16.29 -12.33
C LEU A 285 -11.62 16.46 -11.43
N LYS A 286 -10.48 15.85 -11.77
CA LYS A 286 -9.21 16.07 -11.05
C LYS A 286 -8.87 17.56 -11.04
N GLY A 287 -8.48 18.08 -9.88
CA GLY A 287 -8.15 19.50 -9.68
C GLY A 287 -9.35 20.42 -9.43
N SER A 288 -10.58 19.94 -9.61
CA SER A 288 -11.77 20.75 -9.33
C SER A 288 -12.05 20.88 -7.84
N SER A 289 -12.88 21.87 -7.45
CA SER A 289 -13.37 21.95 -6.08
C SER A 289 -14.34 20.78 -5.79
N ILE A 290 -14.30 20.25 -4.56
CA ILE A 290 -15.20 19.18 -4.13
C ILE A 290 -16.68 19.56 -4.30
N ALA A 291 -17.02 20.84 -4.09
CA ALA A 291 -18.38 21.33 -4.25
C ALA A 291 -18.85 21.29 -5.73
N PHE A 292 -17.96 21.59 -6.66
CA PHE A 292 -18.22 21.48 -8.10
C PHE A 292 -18.35 20.00 -8.50
N ALA A 293 -17.41 19.17 -8.07
CA ALA A 293 -17.42 17.73 -8.37
C ALA A 293 -18.71 17.04 -7.89
N ILE A 294 -19.16 17.36 -6.66
CA ILE A 294 -20.43 16.85 -6.14
C ILE A 294 -21.59 17.25 -7.03
N LYS A 295 -21.73 18.55 -7.39
CA LYS A 295 -22.82 19.02 -8.25
C LYS A 295 -22.80 18.36 -9.63
N ALA A 296 -21.62 18.25 -10.25
CA ALA A 296 -21.46 17.60 -11.54
C ALA A 296 -21.87 16.13 -11.50
N LEU A 297 -21.45 15.37 -10.52
CA LEU A 297 -21.79 13.97 -10.36
C LEU A 297 -23.28 13.76 -10.00
N GLU A 298 -23.84 14.60 -9.11
CA GLU A 298 -25.26 14.54 -8.75
C GLU A 298 -26.16 14.87 -9.96
N SER A 299 -25.74 15.78 -10.88
CA SER A 299 -26.48 16.05 -12.11
C SER A 299 -26.54 14.81 -13.04
N CYS A 300 -25.55 13.94 -12.95
CA CYS A 300 -25.52 12.63 -13.62
C CYS A 300 -26.21 11.50 -12.82
N LYS A 301 -26.94 11.86 -11.74
CA LYS A 301 -27.66 10.92 -10.84
C LYS A 301 -26.76 9.98 -10.04
N PHE A 302 -25.50 10.30 -9.82
CA PHE A 302 -24.62 9.55 -8.94
C PHE A 302 -24.79 9.98 -7.48
N HIS A 303 -24.61 9.06 -6.53
CA HIS A 303 -24.52 9.35 -5.11
C HIS A 303 -23.13 9.89 -4.74
N ALA A 304 -22.83 11.12 -5.21
CA ALA A 304 -21.48 11.68 -5.27
C ALA A 304 -20.77 11.75 -3.91
N ARG A 305 -21.46 12.16 -2.83
CA ARG A 305 -20.85 12.33 -1.51
C ARG A 305 -20.30 11.01 -0.97
N ASN A 306 -21.10 9.95 -1.04
CA ASN A 306 -20.68 8.63 -0.61
C ASN A 306 -19.60 8.06 -1.53
N GLY A 307 -19.79 8.18 -2.84
CA GLY A 307 -18.83 7.67 -3.81
C GLY A 307 -17.44 8.31 -3.67
N LEU A 308 -17.36 9.63 -3.53
CA LEU A 308 -16.09 10.32 -3.30
C LEU A 308 -15.45 9.90 -1.97
N ARG A 309 -16.24 9.69 -0.90
CA ARG A 309 -15.73 9.19 0.37
C ARG A 309 -15.15 7.78 0.24
N VAL A 310 -15.83 6.88 -0.47
CA VAL A 310 -15.33 5.51 -0.73
C VAL A 310 -14.04 5.54 -1.52
N LEU A 311 -13.94 6.39 -2.55
CA LEU A 311 -12.71 6.52 -3.34
C LEU A 311 -11.53 7.04 -2.50
N GLU A 312 -11.78 8.01 -1.60
CA GLU A 312 -10.77 8.53 -0.67
C GLU A 312 -10.30 7.44 0.31
N GLN A 313 -11.24 6.68 0.90
CA GLN A 313 -10.94 5.57 1.80
C GLN A 313 -10.11 4.46 1.13
N LYS A 314 -10.37 4.20 -0.16
CA LYS A 314 -9.58 3.25 -0.98
C LYS A 314 -8.27 3.84 -1.51
N SER A 315 -7.88 5.03 -1.09
CA SER A 315 -6.64 5.71 -1.51
C SER A 315 -6.54 5.90 -3.04
N LEU A 316 -7.70 6.04 -3.72
CA LEU A 316 -7.78 6.32 -5.14
C LEU A 316 -7.82 7.81 -5.45
N ILE A 317 -8.36 8.61 -4.52
CA ILE A 317 -8.36 10.07 -4.58
C ILE A 317 -7.87 10.66 -3.27
N THR A 318 -7.57 11.94 -3.29
CA THR A 318 -7.29 12.75 -2.11
C THR A 318 -8.17 13.99 -2.11
N ILE A 319 -8.49 14.50 -0.93
CA ILE A 319 -9.20 15.78 -0.78
C ILE A 319 -8.30 16.66 0.09
N ASP A 320 -7.68 17.67 -0.52
CA ASP A 320 -6.83 18.62 0.18
C ASP A 320 -7.35 20.04 -0.03
N ARG A 321 -7.57 20.78 1.07
CA ARG A 321 -8.07 22.16 1.07
C ARG A 321 -9.32 22.36 0.20
N GLY A 322 -10.17 21.32 0.13
CA GLY A 322 -11.41 21.36 -0.66
C GLY A 322 -11.21 21.13 -2.16
N LEU A 323 -10.02 20.77 -2.62
CA LEU A 323 -9.72 20.36 -3.98
C LEU A 323 -9.62 18.83 -4.10
N LEU A 324 -10.13 18.33 -5.20
CA LEU A 324 -10.11 16.91 -5.54
C LEU A 324 -8.79 16.55 -6.21
N GLY A 325 -7.98 15.76 -5.54
CA GLY A 325 -6.69 15.29 -6.02
C GLY A 325 -6.71 13.80 -6.39
N MET A 326 -5.78 13.42 -7.25
CA MET A 326 -5.52 12.03 -7.62
C MET A 326 -4.05 11.87 -8.02
N HIS A 327 -3.43 10.77 -7.60
CA HIS A 327 -2.07 10.48 -8.02
C HIS A 327 -2.00 10.26 -9.54
N ASP A 328 -0.95 10.77 -10.21
CA ASP A 328 -0.85 10.75 -11.66
C ASP A 328 -0.99 9.35 -12.26
N HIS A 329 -0.38 8.33 -11.68
CA HIS A 329 -0.56 6.96 -12.16
C HIS A 329 -1.96 6.37 -11.89
N VAL A 330 -2.71 6.89 -10.94
CA VAL A 330 -4.12 6.49 -10.74
C VAL A 330 -5.00 7.14 -11.79
N GLU A 331 -4.73 8.40 -12.13
CA GLU A 331 -5.35 9.11 -13.26
C GLU A 331 -5.05 8.41 -14.58
N GLU A 332 -3.77 8.14 -14.86
CA GLU A 332 -3.31 7.40 -16.04
C GLU A 332 -3.98 6.02 -16.17
N MET A 333 -4.15 5.32 -15.04
CA MET A 333 -4.90 4.07 -14.98
C MET A 333 -6.38 4.27 -15.38
N GLY A 334 -7.05 5.28 -14.83
CA GLY A 334 -8.45 5.59 -15.16
C GLY A 334 -8.62 5.92 -16.64
N MET A 335 -7.77 6.79 -17.19
CA MET A 335 -7.74 7.13 -18.61
C MET A 335 -7.47 5.88 -19.49
N ASN A 336 -6.53 5.03 -19.08
CA ASN A 336 -6.23 3.78 -19.81
C ASN A 336 -7.42 2.81 -19.79
N ILE A 337 -8.17 2.73 -18.71
CA ILE A 337 -9.40 1.90 -18.63
C ILE A 337 -10.43 2.36 -19.65
N VAL A 338 -10.63 3.68 -19.79
CA VAL A 338 -11.58 4.23 -20.78
C VAL A 338 -11.08 3.98 -22.20
N ARG A 339 -9.80 4.30 -22.51
CA ARG A 339 -9.23 4.12 -23.84
C ARG A 339 -9.26 2.68 -24.34
N ARG A 340 -8.92 1.71 -23.49
CA ARG A 340 -8.86 0.30 -23.90
C ARG A 340 -10.21 -0.31 -24.23
N SER A 341 -11.34 0.34 -23.89
CA SER A 341 -12.67 -0.11 -24.31
C SER A 341 -12.88 0.07 -25.82
N HIS A 342 -12.37 1.19 -26.39
CA HIS A 342 -12.43 1.52 -27.81
C HIS A 342 -11.15 2.26 -28.22
N PRO A 343 -10.01 1.54 -28.44
CA PRO A 343 -8.70 2.20 -28.64
C PRO A 343 -8.65 3.07 -29.90
N ASP A 344 -9.30 2.63 -30.98
CA ASP A 344 -9.23 3.28 -32.30
C ASP A 344 -10.44 4.17 -32.61
N ASN A 345 -11.40 4.26 -31.68
CA ASN A 345 -12.64 5.00 -31.90
C ASN A 345 -12.97 5.88 -30.69
N PRO A 346 -12.39 7.10 -30.57
CA PRO A 346 -12.62 7.99 -29.44
C PRO A 346 -14.11 8.32 -29.23
N GLU A 347 -14.90 8.46 -30.31
CA GLU A 347 -16.33 8.76 -30.26
C GLU A 347 -17.18 7.69 -29.57
N LYS A 348 -16.64 6.45 -29.40
CA LYS A 348 -17.30 5.35 -28.69
C LYS A 348 -16.83 5.21 -27.24
N GLN A 349 -15.85 5.99 -26.83
CA GLN A 349 -15.37 5.98 -25.46
C GLN A 349 -16.41 6.59 -24.51
N SER A 350 -16.48 6.09 -23.30
CA SER A 350 -17.45 6.56 -22.30
C SER A 350 -17.17 7.99 -21.82
N ARG A 351 -15.94 8.51 -22.03
CA ARG A 351 -15.47 9.85 -21.65
C ARG A 351 -14.42 10.35 -22.62
N LEU A 352 -14.44 11.66 -22.85
CA LEU A 352 -13.46 12.37 -23.65
C LEU A 352 -12.82 13.46 -22.78
N TRP A 353 -11.50 13.62 -22.86
CA TRP A 353 -10.74 14.62 -22.08
C TRP A 353 -9.65 15.30 -22.91
N ILE A 354 -9.47 14.89 -24.18
CA ILE A 354 -8.54 15.50 -25.12
C ILE A 354 -9.32 16.49 -25.97
N TYR A 355 -8.88 17.76 -25.95
CA TYR A 355 -9.59 18.86 -26.61
C TYR A 355 -9.70 18.62 -28.13
N GLU A 356 -8.63 18.17 -28.76
CA GLU A 356 -8.56 17.88 -30.19
C GLU A 356 -9.55 16.79 -30.58
N GLU A 357 -9.67 15.71 -29.81
CA GLU A 357 -10.65 14.63 -30.05
C GLU A 357 -12.08 15.14 -29.90
N LEU A 358 -12.35 16.02 -28.93
CA LEU A 358 -13.66 16.63 -28.74
C LEU A 358 -14.02 17.55 -29.91
N GLU A 359 -13.07 18.37 -30.39
CA GLU A 359 -13.27 19.29 -31.52
C GLU A 359 -13.55 18.53 -32.81
N ASP A 360 -12.80 17.45 -33.09
CA ASP A 360 -12.99 16.58 -34.25
C ASP A 360 -14.37 15.92 -34.26
N ILE A 361 -14.82 15.40 -33.11
CA ILE A 361 -16.14 14.74 -33.01
C ILE A 361 -17.26 15.76 -33.22
N LEU A 362 -17.18 16.93 -32.55
CA LEU A 362 -18.21 17.97 -32.65
C LEU A 362 -18.29 18.58 -34.07
N THR A 363 -17.16 18.60 -34.80
CA THR A 363 -17.10 19.17 -36.15
C THR A 363 -17.60 18.17 -37.22
N ASN A 364 -17.39 16.87 -36.99
CA ASN A 364 -17.80 15.83 -37.94
C ASN A 364 -19.27 15.40 -37.77
N ASP A 365 -19.92 15.72 -36.64
CA ASP A 365 -21.33 15.45 -36.38
C ASP A 365 -22.27 16.61 -36.79
N MET A 366 -21.75 17.70 -37.35
CA MET A 366 -22.52 18.79 -37.95
C MET A 366 -22.52 18.72 -39.48
#